data_6b5ddc30d78b8c44f746edf392ba471b
#
_entry.id   6b5ddc30d78b8c44f746edf392ba471b
#
_cell.length_a   1.000
_cell.length_b   1.000
_cell.length_c   1.000
_cell.angle_alpha   90.00
_cell.angle_beta   90.00
_cell.angle_gamma   90.00
#
_symmetry.space_group_name_H-M   'P 1'
#
loop_
_entity.id
_entity.type
_entity.pdbx_description
1 polymer ?
#
loop_
_entity_poly.entity_id
_entity_poly.type
_entity_poly.pdbx_seq_one_letter_code
_entity_poly.pdbx_strand_id
1 'polypeptide(L)'
;MSIFNLKKPKALGTGQIIQNGGISDKEVLSKLLGYRKSVVAGYRSLQVDDISSNIAFGEMYVSPKIDGELWFLIIDNGEAALSNTSGKVIFGDIPLLDEVKAQMSQFQGQSIFAGELYVATKDTRPRVSDLASALGGGPKAEVNKLGFAVFDVLHGGDSKSVMPLAEYAERLELMQRIFEKGKRVKCVKTEVANTPEDAKGFYDSWVEEGNAEGLIIRQNNGRIYKVKPSFTVDAVIIGYTEKNDDETQVRSVILALMRNDNTFQLLGSCGNLGDTKSRKEMLEKIEPLQASSSWRFTSGDGAMYRFVKPEVIVEVKMSDVQSEDSSGDLIRKMVLDFKSEWTALQKLPLASIIHPVFV
;
A
#
# COMPACT_ATOMS: atom_id res chain seq x y z
N MET A 1 -0.80 8.78 -34.23
CA MET A 1 0.54 8.63 -33.59
C MET A 1 0.33 7.78 -32.36
N SER A 2 1.27 6.89 -32.02
CA SER A 2 1.16 6.10 -30.78
C SER A 2 1.23 7.05 -29.58
N ILE A 3 0.40 6.78 -28.57
CA ILE A 3 0.43 7.51 -27.29
C ILE A 3 1.66 7.16 -26.45
N PHE A 4 2.35 6.07 -26.82
CA PHE A 4 3.54 5.60 -26.13
C PHE A 4 4.82 6.14 -26.76
N ASN A 5 5.76 6.56 -25.90
CA ASN A 5 7.14 6.88 -26.26
C ASN A 5 8.06 5.78 -25.74
N LEU A 6 8.27 4.76 -26.56
CA LEU A 6 9.01 3.55 -26.17
C LEU A 6 10.50 3.63 -26.56
N LYS A 7 11.07 4.83 -26.66
CA LYS A 7 12.48 5.01 -27.00
C LYS A 7 13.38 4.71 -25.80
N LYS A 8 14.51 4.01 -26.05
CA LYS A 8 15.53 3.63 -25.06
C LYS A 8 14.95 2.84 -23.85
N PRO A 9 14.25 1.74 -24.10
CA PRO A 9 13.75 0.90 -23.04
C PRO A 9 14.89 0.20 -22.28
N LYS A 10 14.62 -0.17 -21.04
CA LYS A 10 15.48 -1.09 -20.28
C LYS A 10 14.81 -2.45 -20.21
N ALA A 11 15.60 -3.51 -20.13
CA ALA A 11 15.08 -4.86 -19.93
C ALA A 11 14.35 -4.99 -18.59
N LEU A 12 13.25 -5.75 -18.59
CA LEU A 12 12.45 -6.09 -17.41
C LEU A 12 11.96 -7.53 -17.55
N GLY A 13 12.74 -8.50 -17.09
CA GLY A 13 12.50 -9.92 -17.35
C GLY A 13 12.44 -10.20 -18.85
N THR A 14 11.34 -10.80 -19.33
CA THR A 14 11.07 -11.02 -20.77
C THR A 14 10.54 -9.78 -21.48
N GLY A 15 10.07 -8.76 -20.74
CA GLY A 15 9.54 -7.52 -21.27
C GLY A 15 10.51 -6.36 -21.18
N GLN A 16 9.96 -5.15 -21.20
CA GLN A 16 10.70 -3.89 -21.24
C GLN A 16 10.03 -2.84 -20.37
N ILE A 17 10.82 -1.85 -19.94
CA ILE A 17 10.34 -0.72 -19.13
C ILE A 17 10.96 0.61 -19.60
N ILE A 18 10.10 1.63 -19.67
CA ILE A 18 10.52 3.04 -19.73
C ILE A 18 10.31 3.62 -18.34
N GLN A 19 11.37 4.14 -17.73
CA GLN A 19 11.30 4.65 -16.36
C GLN A 19 10.58 6.00 -16.26
N ASN A 20 10.70 6.87 -17.26
CA ASN A 20 10.08 8.19 -17.27
C ASN A 20 9.71 8.59 -18.71
N GLY A 21 8.58 9.29 -18.87
CA GLY A 21 8.17 9.86 -20.15
C GLY A 21 7.76 8.81 -21.19
N GLY A 22 7.33 7.62 -20.76
CA GLY A 22 6.84 6.56 -21.64
C GLY A 22 5.44 6.83 -22.22
N ILE A 23 4.72 7.80 -21.68
CA ILE A 23 3.48 8.34 -22.27
C ILE A 23 3.83 9.68 -22.93
N SER A 24 3.63 9.78 -24.25
CA SER A 24 3.87 11.00 -25.03
C SER A 24 2.62 11.88 -25.14
N ASP A 25 1.46 11.30 -25.00
CA ASP A 25 0.17 12.00 -25.03
C ASP A 25 -0.12 12.67 -23.69
N LYS A 26 -0.17 14.02 -23.72
CA LYS A 26 -0.41 14.83 -22.52
C LYS A 26 -1.83 14.69 -21.98
N GLU A 27 -2.81 14.42 -22.82
CA GLU A 27 -4.20 14.24 -22.41
C GLU A 27 -4.36 12.93 -21.65
N VAL A 28 -3.77 11.84 -22.16
CA VAL A 28 -3.72 10.56 -21.47
C VAL A 28 -3.04 10.72 -20.11
N LEU A 29 -1.84 11.30 -20.06
CA LEU A 29 -1.12 11.51 -18.80
C LEU A 29 -1.93 12.36 -17.80
N SER A 30 -2.63 13.38 -18.29
CA SER A 30 -3.52 14.20 -17.47
C SER A 30 -4.70 13.41 -16.89
N LYS A 31 -5.28 12.49 -17.67
CA LYS A 31 -6.34 11.58 -17.19
C LYS A 31 -5.84 10.67 -16.05
N LEU A 32 -4.64 10.07 -16.20
CA LEU A 32 -4.05 9.23 -15.16
C LEU A 32 -3.78 10.02 -13.86
N LEU A 33 -3.20 11.20 -13.99
CA LEU A 33 -2.94 12.11 -12.86
C LEU A 33 -4.24 12.60 -12.22
N GLY A 34 -5.23 12.93 -13.03
CA GLY A 34 -6.56 13.36 -12.60
C GLY A 34 -7.25 12.29 -11.78
N TYR A 35 -7.23 11.05 -12.24
CA TYR A 35 -7.81 9.91 -11.52
C TYR A 35 -7.19 9.74 -10.13
N ARG A 36 -5.85 9.77 -10.04
CA ARG A 36 -5.15 9.68 -8.75
C ARG A 36 -5.55 10.81 -7.80
N LYS A 37 -5.65 12.05 -8.30
CA LYS A 37 -5.93 13.24 -7.48
C LYS A 37 -7.39 13.35 -7.06
N SER A 38 -8.33 13.02 -7.95
CA SER A 38 -9.76 13.21 -7.71
C SER A 38 -10.46 11.98 -7.11
N VAL A 39 -10.03 10.77 -7.52
CA VAL A 39 -10.67 9.52 -7.07
C VAL A 39 -9.88 8.90 -5.93
N VAL A 40 -8.62 8.52 -6.16
CA VAL A 40 -7.84 7.75 -5.18
C VAL A 40 -7.48 8.57 -3.94
N ALA A 41 -7.16 9.85 -4.10
CA ALA A 41 -6.91 10.73 -2.96
C ALA A 41 -8.17 11.03 -2.14
N GLY A 42 -9.35 10.81 -2.72
CA GLY A 42 -10.65 10.95 -2.05
C GLY A 42 -11.06 9.75 -1.20
N TYR A 43 -10.32 8.64 -1.24
CA TYR A 43 -10.62 7.46 -0.42
C TYR A 43 -10.47 7.78 1.07
N ARG A 44 -11.53 7.51 1.84
CA ARG A 44 -11.56 7.74 3.29
C ARG A 44 -11.11 6.49 4.03
N SER A 45 -10.17 6.63 4.94
CA SER A 45 -9.80 5.54 5.84
C SER A 45 -10.86 5.36 6.91
N LEU A 46 -11.25 4.12 7.19
CA LEU A 46 -12.24 3.75 8.15
C LEU A 46 -11.77 2.51 8.93
N GLN A 47 -12.08 2.45 10.21
CA GLN A 47 -11.89 1.24 11.01
C GLN A 47 -13.11 0.34 10.87
N VAL A 48 -12.93 -0.96 11.10
CA VAL A 48 -14.04 -1.92 11.02
C VAL A 48 -15.18 -1.58 11.98
N ASP A 49 -14.86 -1.15 13.19
CA ASP A 49 -15.85 -0.78 14.21
C ASP A 49 -16.66 0.47 13.84
N ASP A 50 -16.09 1.31 12.98
CA ASP A 50 -16.74 2.56 12.52
C ASP A 50 -17.62 2.34 11.28
N ILE A 51 -17.69 1.14 10.73
CA ILE A 51 -18.50 0.84 9.54
C ILE A 51 -19.96 1.23 9.77
N SER A 52 -20.58 0.72 10.85
CA SER A 52 -22.01 0.94 11.14
C SER A 52 -22.36 2.41 11.40
N SER A 53 -21.42 3.25 11.83
CA SER A 53 -21.64 4.66 12.13
C SER A 53 -21.35 5.61 10.97
N ASN A 54 -20.50 5.20 10.01
CA ASN A 54 -20.03 6.07 8.93
C ASN A 54 -20.55 5.69 7.53
N ILE A 55 -21.01 4.45 7.36
CA ILE A 55 -21.54 3.97 6.09
C ILE A 55 -23.06 4.07 6.12
N ALA A 56 -23.63 4.77 5.14
CA ALA A 56 -25.07 4.90 5.01
C ALA A 56 -25.68 3.60 4.46
N PHE A 57 -26.91 3.30 4.88
CA PHE A 57 -27.74 2.26 4.27
C PHE A 57 -27.98 2.55 2.79
N GLY A 58 -28.10 1.50 2.00
CA GLY A 58 -28.33 1.54 0.57
C GLY A 58 -27.29 0.74 -0.19
N GLU A 59 -27.51 0.58 -1.48
CA GLU A 59 -26.63 -0.21 -2.34
C GLU A 59 -25.21 0.33 -2.32
N MET A 60 -24.26 -0.57 -2.11
CA MET A 60 -22.83 -0.32 -2.13
C MET A 60 -22.07 -1.52 -2.71
N TYR A 61 -20.91 -1.26 -3.26
CA TYR A 61 -20.05 -2.24 -3.90
C TYR A 61 -18.83 -2.48 -3.01
N VAL A 62 -18.68 -3.73 -2.54
CA VAL A 62 -17.63 -4.14 -1.63
C VAL A 62 -16.64 -5.03 -2.37
N SER A 63 -15.37 -4.72 -2.28
CA SER A 63 -14.29 -5.50 -2.87
C SER A 63 -13.12 -5.67 -1.92
N PRO A 64 -12.39 -6.82 -1.96
CA PRO A 64 -11.18 -6.97 -1.18
C PRO A 64 -10.13 -5.95 -1.65
N LYS A 65 -9.46 -5.32 -0.70
CA LYS A 65 -8.32 -4.48 -0.98
C LYS A 65 -7.10 -5.36 -1.26
N ILE A 66 -6.50 -5.18 -2.43
CA ILE A 66 -5.28 -5.85 -2.85
C ILE A 66 -4.09 -4.99 -2.46
N ASP A 67 -3.04 -5.61 -1.95
CA ASP A 67 -1.79 -4.95 -1.58
C ASP A 67 -0.81 -4.97 -2.77
N GLY A 68 -0.77 -3.88 -3.52
CA GLY A 68 0.06 -3.67 -4.69
C GLY A 68 0.28 -2.19 -4.96
N GLU A 69 0.37 -1.83 -6.22
CA GLU A 69 0.51 -0.43 -6.67
C GLU A 69 -0.57 -0.08 -7.70
N LEU A 70 -1.07 1.16 -7.63
CA LEU A 70 -1.94 1.72 -8.65
C LEU A 70 -1.22 1.84 -9.98
N TRP A 71 -1.66 1.08 -10.97
CA TRP A 71 -1.25 1.17 -12.36
C TRP A 71 -2.47 1.28 -13.27
N PHE A 72 -2.22 1.56 -14.55
CA PHE A 72 -3.24 1.66 -15.57
C PHE A 72 -2.88 0.72 -16.72
N LEU A 73 -3.80 -0.15 -17.08
CA LEU A 73 -3.73 -0.90 -18.33
C LEU A 73 -4.25 0.01 -19.44
N ILE A 74 -3.39 0.29 -20.40
CA ILE A 74 -3.68 1.15 -21.53
C ILE A 74 -3.61 0.30 -22.80
N ILE A 75 -4.68 0.36 -23.58
CA ILE A 75 -4.79 -0.29 -24.87
C ILE A 75 -4.99 0.81 -25.91
N ASP A 76 -4.15 0.83 -26.94
CA ASP A 76 -4.23 1.79 -28.03
C ASP A 76 -3.68 1.19 -29.31
N ASN A 77 -4.45 1.28 -30.40
CA ASN A 77 -4.05 0.82 -31.73
C ASN A 77 -3.50 -0.63 -31.78
N GLY A 78 -4.07 -1.53 -30.98
CA GLY A 78 -3.65 -2.93 -30.94
C GLY A 78 -2.43 -3.21 -30.06
N GLU A 79 -1.90 -2.20 -29.39
CA GLU A 79 -0.85 -2.31 -28.38
C GLU A 79 -1.44 -2.28 -26.98
N ALA A 80 -0.84 -3.04 -26.05
CA ALA A 80 -1.19 -3.03 -24.64
C ALA A 80 0.06 -2.76 -23.78
N ALA A 81 -0.07 -1.87 -22.81
CA ALA A 81 0.99 -1.56 -21.86
C ALA A 81 0.41 -1.18 -20.50
N LEU A 82 1.23 -1.35 -19.45
CA LEU A 82 0.93 -0.79 -18.13
C LEU A 82 1.63 0.54 -17.95
N SER A 83 0.95 1.51 -17.38
CA SER A 83 1.55 2.80 -17.01
C SER A 83 1.16 3.20 -15.60
N ASN A 84 2.05 3.90 -14.91
CA ASN A 84 1.71 4.59 -13.68
C ASN A 84 1.52 6.10 -13.90
N THR A 85 1.14 6.82 -12.86
CA THR A 85 0.90 8.28 -12.93
C THR A 85 2.16 9.12 -13.20
N SER A 86 3.36 8.56 -13.04
CA SER A 86 4.62 9.26 -13.36
C SER A 86 5.06 9.06 -14.82
N GLY A 87 4.26 8.32 -15.63
CA GLY A 87 4.60 8.00 -17.02
C GLY A 87 5.66 6.91 -17.16
N LYS A 88 5.89 6.10 -16.13
CA LYS A 88 6.62 4.84 -16.24
C LYS A 88 5.75 3.89 -17.07
N VAL A 89 6.34 3.18 -18.04
CA VAL A 89 5.59 2.26 -18.93
C VAL A 89 6.27 0.90 -18.95
N ILE A 90 5.50 -0.16 -18.70
CA ILE A 90 5.89 -1.57 -18.81
C ILE A 90 5.19 -2.16 -20.04
N PHE A 91 5.93 -2.82 -20.93
CA PHE A 91 5.43 -3.33 -22.19
C PHE A 91 6.26 -4.52 -22.72
N GLY A 92 5.86 -5.09 -23.85
CA GLY A 92 6.57 -6.16 -24.51
C GLY A 92 6.03 -7.54 -24.12
N ASP A 93 6.92 -8.53 -24.05
CA ASP A 93 6.55 -9.95 -23.82
C ASP A 93 6.43 -10.25 -22.34
N ILE A 94 5.30 -9.85 -21.78
CA ILE A 94 4.95 -10.05 -20.36
C ILE A 94 3.67 -10.87 -20.31
N PRO A 95 3.61 -11.99 -19.59
CA PRO A 95 2.48 -12.92 -19.62
C PRO A 95 1.12 -12.29 -19.37
N LEU A 96 1.05 -11.26 -18.49
CA LEU A 96 -0.19 -10.54 -18.26
C LEU A 96 -0.60 -9.67 -19.46
N LEU A 97 0.35 -9.05 -20.17
CA LEU A 97 0.07 -8.27 -21.38
C LEU A 97 -0.25 -9.17 -22.58
N ASP A 98 0.36 -10.34 -22.64
CA ASP A 98 0.07 -11.34 -23.68
C ASP A 98 -1.37 -11.85 -23.54
N GLU A 99 -1.86 -12.02 -22.29
CA GLU A 99 -3.27 -12.35 -22.02
C GLU A 99 -4.22 -11.26 -22.55
N VAL A 100 -3.87 -9.99 -22.36
CA VAL A 100 -4.65 -8.85 -22.91
C VAL A 100 -4.60 -8.81 -24.42
N LYS A 101 -3.42 -9.01 -25.02
CA LYS A 101 -3.25 -9.04 -26.49
C LYS A 101 -4.06 -10.16 -27.13
N ALA A 102 -4.17 -11.33 -26.49
CA ALA A 102 -5.00 -12.43 -26.96
C ALA A 102 -6.50 -12.11 -27.00
N GLN A 103 -6.93 -11.07 -26.28
CA GLN A 103 -8.32 -10.60 -26.20
C GLN A 103 -8.53 -9.25 -26.90
N MET A 104 -7.59 -8.81 -27.73
CA MET A 104 -7.57 -7.47 -28.34
C MET A 104 -8.84 -7.12 -29.11
N SER A 105 -9.50 -8.10 -29.72
CA SER A 105 -10.76 -7.92 -30.46
C SER A 105 -11.95 -7.51 -29.59
N GLN A 106 -11.84 -7.64 -28.27
CA GLN A 106 -12.90 -7.21 -27.34
C GLN A 106 -12.88 -5.71 -27.08
N PHE A 107 -11.76 -5.04 -27.32
CA PHE A 107 -11.59 -3.61 -27.07
C PHE A 107 -11.92 -2.79 -28.30
N GLN A 108 -12.57 -1.66 -28.09
CA GLN A 108 -12.82 -0.67 -29.15
C GLN A 108 -12.00 0.60 -28.93
N GLY A 109 -11.12 0.90 -29.89
CA GLY A 109 -10.28 2.09 -29.84
C GLY A 109 -9.35 2.11 -28.64
N GLN A 110 -9.06 3.32 -28.16
CA GLN A 110 -8.27 3.51 -26.95
C GLN A 110 -9.07 3.12 -25.71
N SER A 111 -8.48 2.34 -24.83
CA SER A 111 -9.08 1.95 -23.56
C SER A 111 -8.09 2.10 -22.42
N ILE A 112 -8.56 2.63 -21.28
CA ILE A 112 -7.75 2.89 -20.07
C ILE A 112 -8.49 2.34 -18.86
N PHE A 113 -7.88 1.36 -18.19
CA PHE A 113 -8.41 0.73 -16.98
C PHE A 113 -7.49 1.01 -15.80
N ALA A 114 -8.05 1.41 -14.66
CA ALA A 114 -7.31 1.48 -13.40
C ALA A 114 -7.33 0.12 -12.71
N GLY A 115 -6.21 -0.25 -12.12
CA GLY A 115 -6.09 -1.51 -11.39
C GLY A 115 -4.91 -1.51 -10.44
N GLU A 116 -4.88 -2.54 -9.62
CA GLU A 116 -3.75 -2.84 -8.74
C GLU A 116 -2.82 -3.82 -9.44
N LEU A 117 -1.57 -3.40 -9.66
CA LEU A 117 -0.50 -4.29 -10.10
C LEU A 117 0.08 -4.97 -8.85
N TYR A 118 0.11 -6.29 -8.84
CA TYR A 118 0.53 -7.08 -7.69
C TYR A 118 1.29 -8.34 -8.12
N VAL A 119 1.93 -9.01 -7.16
CA VAL A 119 2.52 -10.34 -7.36
C VAL A 119 1.50 -11.40 -6.97
N ALA A 120 1.16 -12.29 -7.91
CA ALA A 120 0.28 -13.41 -7.64
C ALA A 120 1.02 -14.47 -6.81
N THR A 121 0.64 -14.62 -5.55
CA THR A 121 1.13 -15.63 -4.61
C THR A 121 0.13 -16.78 -4.52
N LYS A 122 0.58 -17.99 -4.12
CA LYS A 122 -0.32 -19.16 -3.99
C LYS A 122 -0.95 -19.24 -2.59
N ASP A 123 -0.14 -19.07 -1.55
CA ASP A 123 -0.54 -19.42 -0.17
C ASP A 123 -0.40 -18.24 0.81
N THR A 124 0.09 -17.09 0.35
CA THR A 124 0.30 -15.90 1.17
C THR A 124 -0.41 -14.69 0.58
N ARG A 125 -0.70 -13.70 1.42
CA ARG A 125 -1.20 -12.40 0.94
C ARG A 125 -0.12 -11.71 0.11
N PRO A 126 -0.43 -11.25 -1.13
CA PRO A 126 0.48 -10.38 -1.89
C PRO A 126 0.83 -9.14 -1.07
N ARG A 127 2.07 -8.68 -1.17
CA ARG A 127 2.51 -7.43 -0.54
C ARG A 127 3.14 -6.50 -1.57
N VAL A 128 3.05 -5.21 -1.35
CA VAL A 128 3.69 -4.22 -2.23
C VAL A 128 5.22 -4.40 -2.32
N SER A 129 5.86 -4.91 -1.27
CA SER A 129 7.28 -5.26 -1.28
C SER A 129 7.62 -6.37 -2.27
N ASP A 130 6.72 -7.34 -2.45
CA ASP A 130 6.89 -8.42 -3.42
C ASP A 130 6.90 -7.87 -4.85
N LEU A 131 6.02 -6.86 -5.11
CA LEU A 131 5.99 -6.18 -6.40
C LEU A 131 7.29 -5.42 -6.66
N ALA A 132 7.81 -4.69 -5.68
CA ALA A 132 9.08 -3.99 -5.81
C ALA A 132 10.23 -4.96 -6.12
N SER A 133 10.25 -6.12 -5.45
CA SER A 133 11.21 -7.19 -5.68
C SER A 133 11.06 -7.81 -7.08
N ALA A 134 9.84 -8.14 -7.50
CA ALA A 134 9.55 -8.74 -8.80
C ALA A 134 9.88 -7.82 -9.98
N LEU A 135 9.70 -6.51 -9.83
CA LEU A 135 10.08 -5.48 -10.82
C LEU A 135 11.56 -5.07 -10.74
N GLY A 136 12.28 -5.51 -9.72
CA GLY A 136 13.71 -5.31 -9.56
C GLY A 136 14.53 -6.21 -10.50
N GLY A 137 15.85 -6.03 -10.49
CA GLY A 137 16.78 -6.93 -11.16
C GLY A 137 16.89 -6.79 -12.68
N GLY A 138 16.17 -5.89 -13.34
CA GLY A 138 16.25 -5.66 -14.78
C GLY A 138 15.95 -6.94 -15.60
N PRO A 139 16.92 -7.52 -16.32
CA PRO A 139 16.70 -8.75 -17.09
C PRO A 139 16.28 -9.96 -16.24
N LYS A 140 16.52 -9.93 -14.93
CA LYS A 140 16.14 -10.99 -13.98
C LYS A 140 14.81 -10.73 -13.28
N ALA A 141 14.09 -9.68 -13.66
CA ALA A 141 12.80 -9.33 -13.09
C ALA A 141 11.79 -10.48 -13.28
N GLU A 142 10.99 -10.75 -12.26
CA GLU A 142 10.07 -11.90 -12.23
C GLU A 142 8.67 -11.52 -12.76
N VAL A 143 8.64 -10.96 -13.98
CA VAL A 143 7.40 -10.48 -14.63
C VAL A 143 6.34 -11.57 -14.85
N ASN A 144 6.74 -12.84 -14.79
CA ASN A 144 5.85 -13.98 -14.85
C ASN A 144 4.99 -14.16 -13.59
N LYS A 145 5.33 -13.52 -12.50
CA LYS A 145 4.56 -13.50 -11.25
C LYS A 145 3.52 -12.38 -11.19
N LEU A 146 3.54 -11.44 -12.15
CA LEU A 146 2.66 -10.28 -12.12
C LEU A 146 1.20 -10.65 -12.39
N GLY A 147 0.30 -10.03 -11.62
CA GLY A 147 -1.13 -10.00 -11.81
C GLY A 147 -1.64 -8.55 -11.80
N PHE A 148 -2.78 -8.30 -12.43
CA PHE A 148 -3.40 -7.00 -12.48
C PHE A 148 -4.90 -7.11 -12.17
N ALA A 149 -5.32 -6.51 -11.06
CA ALA A 149 -6.70 -6.49 -10.61
C ALA A 149 -7.37 -5.19 -11.03
N VAL A 150 -8.18 -5.26 -12.07
CA VAL A 150 -8.91 -4.12 -12.63
C VAL A 150 -10.05 -3.74 -11.69
N PHE A 151 -10.14 -2.48 -11.29
CA PHE A 151 -11.18 -2.01 -10.37
C PHE A 151 -11.91 -0.74 -10.85
N ASP A 152 -11.48 -0.14 -11.95
CA ASP A 152 -12.19 0.99 -12.57
C ASP A 152 -11.83 1.14 -14.06
N VAL A 153 -12.67 1.84 -14.81
CA VAL A 153 -12.43 2.21 -16.21
C VAL A 153 -12.51 3.73 -16.39
N LEU A 154 -11.48 4.31 -16.99
CA LEU A 154 -11.37 5.74 -17.20
C LEU A 154 -11.79 6.16 -18.60
N HIS A 155 -11.60 5.29 -19.58
CA HIS A 155 -11.86 5.58 -20.99
C HIS A 155 -12.02 4.29 -21.80
N GLY A 156 -12.79 4.36 -22.88
CA GLY A 156 -12.97 3.25 -23.81
C GLY A 156 -13.83 2.13 -23.24
N GLY A 157 -13.56 0.91 -23.66
CA GLY A 157 -14.29 -0.26 -23.26
C GLY A 157 -14.52 -1.22 -24.42
N ASP A 158 -15.73 -1.76 -24.51
CA ASP A 158 -16.14 -2.68 -25.57
C ASP A 158 -17.22 -2.06 -26.50
N SER A 159 -17.66 -2.84 -27.49
CA SER A 159 -18.66 -2.41 -28.47
C SER A 159 -20.08 -2.19 -27.88
N LYS A 160 -20.31 -2.62 -26.64
CA LYS A 160 -21.62 -2.54 -25.98
C LYS A 160 -21.73 -1.37 -25.02
N SER A 161 -20.63 -0.65 -24.77
CA SER A 161 -20.57 0.42 -23.77
C SER A 161 -20.03 1.72 -24.38
N VAL A 162 -20.78 2.79 -24.16
CA VAL A 162 -20.44 4.15 -24.62
C VAL A 162 -19.97 4.97 -23.43
N MET A 163 -18.69 5.36 -23.43
CA MET A 163 -18.13 6.22 -22.39
C MET A 163 -18.54 7.70 -22.58
N PRO A 164 -18.67 8.48 -21.50
CA PRO A 164 -18.38 8.10 -20.09
C PRO A 164 -19.52 7.32 -19.45
N LEU A 165 -19.18 6.28 -18.68
CA LEU A 165 -20.10 5.57 -17.79
C LEU A 165 -20.09 6.27 -16.43
N ALA A 166 -21.21 6.88 -16.05
CA ALA A 166 -21.29 7.68 -14.83
C ALA A 166 -21.31 6.81 -13.57
N GLU A 167 -22.12 5.76 -13.60
CA GLU A 167 -22.34 4.91 -12.44
C GLU A 167 -21.27 3.82 -12.32
N TYR A 168 -20.90 3.51 -11.08
CA TYR A 168 -19.91 2.44 -10.84
C TYR A 168 -20.44 1.06 -11.25
N ALA A 169 -21.75 0.82 -11.10
CA ALA A 169 -22.40 -0.39 -11.55
C ALA A 169 -22.13 -0.69 -13.03
N GLU A 170 -22.33 0.29 -13.90
CA GLU A 170 -22.10 0.16 -15.34
C GLU A 170 -20.63 -0.12 -15.67
N ARG A 171 -19.71 0.56 -14.95
CA ARG A 171 -18.27 0.34 -15.10
C ARG A 171 -17.86 -1.06 -14.62
N LEU A 172 -18.43 -1.51 -13.50
CA LEU A 172 -18.20 -2.85 -12.96
C LEU A 172 -18.67 -3.93 -13.95
N GLU A 173 -19.88 -3.79 -14.48
CA GLU A 173 -20.44 -4.71 -15.45
C GLU A 173 -19.57 -4.80 -16.72
N LEU A 174 -19.07 -3.66 -17.21
CA LEU A 174 -18.14 -3.60 -18.32
C LEU A 174 -16.85 -4.35 -18.00
N MET A 175 -16.22 -4.08 -16.84
CA MET A 175 -14.97 -4.74 -16.44
C MET A 175 -15.15 -6.25 -16.24
N GLN A 176 -16.24 -6.67 -15.61
CA GLN A 176 -16.56 -8.08 -15.43
C GLN A 176 -16.68 -8.79 -16.78
N ARG A 177 -17.41 -8.20 -17.73
CA ARG A 177 -17.61 -8.77 -19.07
C ARG A 177 -16.29 -8.90 -19.85
N ILE A 178 -15.43 -7.85 -19.81
CA ILE A 178 -14.16 -7.85 -20.54
C ILE A 178 -13.17 -8.84 -19.93
N PHE A 179 -13.05 -8.87 -18.60
CA PHE A 179 -12.03 -9.64 -17.90
C PHE A 179 -12.54 -10.94 -17.26
N GLU A 180 -13.72 -11.41 -17.62
CA GLU A 180 -14.36 -12.63 -17.10
C GLU A 180 -13.42 -13.86 -17.14
N LYS A 181 -12.74 -14.04 -18.26
CA LYS A 181 -11.88 -15.20 -18.52
C LYS A 181 -10.41 -14.97 -18.17
N GLY A 182 -10.11 -13.80 -17.61
CA GLY A 182 -8.74 -13.42 -17.26
C GLY A 182 -8.16 -14.30 -16.17
N LYS A 183 -6.90 -14.70 -16.33
CA LYS A 183 -6.14 -15.44 -15.31
C LYS A 183 -5.20 -14.53 -14.53
N ARG A 184 -4.53 -13.64 -15.25
CA ARG A 184 -3.58 -12.64 -14.72
C ARG A 184 -4.16 -11.25 -14.66
N VAL A 185 -5.01 -10.91 -15.62
CA VAL A 185 -5.75 -9.64 -15.65
C VAL A 185 -7.21 -9.94 -15.36
N LYS A 186 -7.69 -9.56 -14.18
CA LYS A 186 -9.04 -9.89 -13.68
C LYS A 186 -9.75 -8.62 -13.22
N CYS A 187 -11.07 -8.57 -13.38
CA CYS A 187 -11.86 -7.66 -12.59
C CYS A 187 -11.72 -8.03 -11.10
N VAL A 188 -11.51 -7.05 -10.24
CA VAL A 188 -11.50 -7.29 -8.79
C VAL A 188 -12.83 -7.91 -8.38
N LYS A 189 -12.78 -8.93 -7.52
CA LYS A 189 -14.00 -9.50 -6.94
C LYS A 189 -14.80 -8.38 -6.27
N THR A 190 -16.07 -8.25 -6.62
CA THR A 190 -16.93 -7.21 -6.09
C THR A 190 -18.30 -7.81 -5.81
N GLU A 191 -18.79 -7.62 -4.59
CA GLU A 191 -20.11 -8.04 -4.14
C GLU A 191 -20.96 -6.81 -3.80
N VAL A 192 -22.27 -6.95 -3.86
CA VAL A 192 -23.20 -5.92 -3.48
C VAL A 192 -23.61 -6.10 -2.02
N ALA A 193 -23.56 -5.02 -1.26
CA ALA A 193 -24.09 -4.93 0.09
C ALA A 193 -25.17 -3.85 0.12
N ASN A 194 -26.15 -3.98 1.01
CA ASN A 194 -27.22 -3.00 1.17
C ASN A 194 -27.21 -2.37 2.57
N THR A 195 -26.54 -2.99 3.50
CA THR A 195 -26.42 -2.54 4.87
C THR A 195 -24.95 -2.47 5.30
N PRO A 196 -24.61 -1.64 6.29
CA PRO A 196 -23.27 -1.65 6.90
C PRO A 196 -22.90 -3.02 7.46
N GLU A 197 -23.85 -3.78 7.99
CA GLU A 197 -23.67 -5.11 8.54
C GLU A 197 -23.29 -6.13 7.45
N ASP A 198 -23.86 -6.04 6.25
CA ASP A 198 -23.42 -6.87 5.11
C ASP A 198 -21.94 -6.58 4.78
N ALA A 199 -21.57 -5.29 4.74
CA ALA A 199 -20.20 -4.88 4.48
C ALA A 199 -19.22 -5.39 5.56
N LYS A 200 -19.64 -5.41 6.83
CA LYS A 200 -18.88 -6.00 7.93
C LYS A 200 -18.74 -7.51 7.79
N GLY A 201 -19.78 -8.22 7.36
CA GLY A 201 -19.71 -9.65 7.07
C GLY A 201 -18.69 -10.01 5.97
N PHE A 202 -18.54 -9.14 4.96
CA PHE A 202 -17.46 -9.29 3.97
C PHE A 202 -16.08 -9.01 4.58
N TYR A 203 -15.98 -8.09 5.54
CA TYR A 203 -14.72 -7.87 6.26
C TYR A 203 -14.30 -9.12 7.03
N ASP A 204 -15.20 -9.69 7.81
CA ASP A 204 -14.95 -10.91 8.58
C ASP A 204 -14.49 -12.05 7.65
N SER A 205 -15.20 -12.29 6.53
CA SER A 205 -14.90 -13.39 5.61
C SER A 205 -13.63 -13.19 4.79
N TRP A 206 -13.32 -11.97 4.35
CA TRP A 206 -12.23 -11.75 3.41
C TRP A 206 -10.96 -11.24 4.06
N VAL A 207 -11.07 -10.58 5.21
CA VAL A 207 -9.92 -10.00 5.93
C VAL A 207 -9.56 -10.83 7.14
N GLU A 208 -10.49 -11.09 8.05
CA GLU A 208 -10.23 -11.84 9.29
C GLU A 208 -9.98 -13.33 9.01
N GLU A 209 -10.86 -13.98 8.25
CA GLU A 209 -10.75 -15.39 7.89
C GLU A 209 -9.94 -15.62 6.60
N GLY A 210 -9.83 -14.58 5.75
CA GLY A 210 -9.16 -14.61 4.47
C GLY A 210 -7.78 -13.95 4.49
N ASN A 211 -7.31 -13.57 3.29
CA ASN A 211 -5.99 -12.98 3.11
C ASN A 211 -6.04 -11.58 2.48
N ALA A 212 -7.18 -10.87 2.53
CA ALA A 212 -7.26 -9.52 2.01
C ALA A 212 -6.57 -8.52 2.96
N GLU A 213 -5.96 -7.47 2.41
CA GLU A 213 -5.36 -6.37 3.19
C GLU A 213 -6.43 -5.54 3.94
N GLY A 214 -7.65 -5.58 3.47
CA GLY A 214 -8.79 -4.80 3.93
C GLY A 214 -9.91 -4.85 2.92
N LEU A 215 -10.85 -3.91 3.01
CA LEU A 215 -11.93 -3.74 2.04
C LEU A 215 -11.87 -2.37 1.37
N ILE A 216 -12.43 -2.32 0.17
CA ILE A 216 -12.86 -1.09 -0.48
C ILE A 216 -14.39 -1.11 -0.57
N ILE A 217 -15.04 -0.11 -0.01
CA ILE A 217 -16.50 0.05 -0.05
C ILE A 217 -16.81 1.29 -0.87
N ARG A 218 -17.55 1.12 -1.96
CA ARG A 218 -18.01 2.20 -2.84
C ARG A 218 -19.51 2.38 -2.70
N GLN A 219 -19.92 3.55 -2.22
CA GLN A 219 -21.33 3.91 -2.12
C GLN A 219 -21.82 4.63 -3.38
N ASN A 220 -23.10 4.50 -3.70
CA ASN A 220 -23.74 5.19 -4.84
C ASN A 220 -23.70 6.72 -4.74
N ASN A 221 -23.45 7.27 -3.55
CA ASN A 221 -23.24 8.72 -3.37
C ASN A 221 -21.82 9.20 -3.75
N GLY A 222 -21.00 8.34 -4.35
CA GLY A 222 -19.64 8.63 -4.79
C GLY A 222 -18.57 8.55 -3.68
N ARG A 223 -18.94 8.25 -2.44
CA ARG A 223 -17.97 8.07 -1.35
C ARG A 223 -17.33 6.70 -1.45
N ILE A 224 -16.01 6.68 -1.25
CA ILE A 224 -15.24 5.43 -1.26
C ILE A 224 -14.46 5.35 0.06
N TYR A 225 -14.62 4.22 0.72
CA TYR A 225 -13.93 3.92 1.98
C TYR A 225 -12.93 2.79 1.78
N LYS A 226 -11.79 2.90 2.45
CA LYS A 226 -10.82 1.83 2.62
C LYS A 226 -10.82 1.42 4.09
N VAL A 227 -11.30 0.22 4.34
CA VAL A 227 -11.34 -0.38 5.68
C VAL A 227 -10.14 -1.29 5.82
N LYS A 228 -9.30 -1.04 6.82
CA LYS A 228 -8.13 -1.87 7.11
C LYS A 228 -8.18 -2.34 8.56
N PRO A 229 -7.63 -3.53 8.86
CA PRO A 229 -7.41 -3.92 10.24
C PRO A 229 -6.47 -2.93 10.93
N SER A 230 -6.60 -2.83 12.23
CA SER A 230 -5.65 -2.09 13.05
C SER A 230 -5.44 -2.83 14.36
N PHE A 231 -4.21 -2.79 14.82
CA PHE A 231 -3.78 -3.41 16.05
C PHE A 231 -3.15 -2.35 16.93
N THR A 232 -3.29 -2.49 18.24
CA THR A 232 -2.57 -1.64 19.20
C THR A 232 -1.59 -2.47 20.00
N VAL A 233 -0.54 -1.81 20.46
CA VAL A 233 0.45 -2.39 21.37
C VAL A 233 0.95 -1.30 22.31
N ASP A 234 1.07 -1.65 23.58
CA ASP A 234 1.78 -0.82 24.56
C ASP A 234 3.28 -1.01 24.37
N ALA A 235 3.97 0.09 24.10
CA ALA A 235 5.41 0.07 23.90
C ALA A 235 6.09 1.17 24.73
N VAL A 236 7.30 0.90 25.19
CA VAL A 236 8.10 1.89 25.92
C VAL A 236 8.92 2.73 24.95
N ILE A 237 8.98 4.04 25.17
CA ILE A 237 9.87 4.94 24.48
C ILE A 237 11.28 4.76 25.06
N ILE A 238 12.25 4.46 24.21
CA ILE A 238 13.66 4.28 24.60
C ILE A 238 14.60 5.29 23.94
N GLY A 239 14.10 6.17 23.08
CA GLY A 239 14.88 7.23 22.45
C GLY A 239 14.07 8.09 21.50
N TYR A 240 14.62 9.23 21.10
CA TYR A 240 13.96 10.20 20.23
C TYR A 240 14.95 10.92 19.31
N THR A 241 14.42 11.55 18.25
CA THR A 241 15.09 12.56 17.45
C THR A 241 14.23 13.82 17.42
N GLU A 242 14.89 14.98 17.34
CA GLU A 242 14.22 16.28 17.17
C GLU A 242 14.03 16.60 15.68
N LYS A 243 13.12 17.52 15.38
CA LYS A 243 12.99 18.06 14.03
C LYS A 243 14.17 18.94 13.66
N ASN A 244 14.65 18.86 12.45
CA ASN A 244 15.78 19.65 11.95
C ASN A 244 15.47 21.16 11.86
N ASP A 245 14.20 21.51 11.67
CA ASP A 245 13.68 22.88 11.51
C ASP A 245 13.12 23.46 12.82
N ASP A 246 12.86 22.63 13.82
CA ASP A 246 12.36 23.04 15.14
C ASP A 246 12.75 22.01 16.22
N GLU A 247 13.86 22.23 16.87
CA GLU A 247 14.40 21.35 17.93
C GLU A 247 13.50 21.29 19.18
N THR A 248 12.48 22.13 19.27
CA THR A 248 11.47 22.06 20.34
C THR A 248 10.40 21.01 20.10
N GLN A 249 10.52 20.21 19.03
CA GLN A 249 9.57 19.17 18.65
C GLN A 249 10.26 17.84 18.43
N VAL A 250 9.66 16.77 18.96
CA VAL A 250 10.06 15.40 18.61
C VAL A 250 9.71 15.15 17.15
N ARG A 251 10.67 14.66 16.38
CA ARG A 251 10.47 14.15 15.02
C ARG A 251 9.96 12.71 15.04
N SER A 252 10.69 11.83 15.73
CA SER A 252 10.34 10.42 15.87
C SER A 252 10.89 9.85 17.17
N VAL A 253 10.24 8.79 17.63
CA VAL A 253 10.69 8.03 18.82
C VAL A 253 11.07 6.60 18.42
N ILE A 254 11.96 5.99 19.21
CA ILE A 254 12.22 4.55 19.19
C ILE A 254 11.34 3.89 20.23
N LEU A 255 10.71 2.80 19.82
CA LEU A 255 9.82 1.99 20.63
C LEU A 255 10.44 0.62 20.90
N ALA A 256 10.24 0.11 22.10
CA ALA A 256 10.65 -1.22 22.47
C ALA A 256 9.56 -1.95 23.26
N LEU A 257 9.58 -3.26 23.22
CA LEU A 257 8.78 -4.14 24.08
C LEU A 257 9.62 -4.67 25.21
N MET A 258 9.10 -4.61 26.43
CA MET A 258 9.74 -5.24 27.58
C MET A 258 9.53 -6.76 27.51
N ARG A 259 10.59 -7.51 27.69
CA ARG A 259 10.61 -8.96 27.70
C ARG A 259 10.45 -9.49 29.13
N ASN A 260 10.14 -10.76 29.26
CA ASN A 260 9.98 -11.42 30.58
C ASN A 260 11.26 -11.44 31.41
N ASP A 261 12.41 -11.27 30.79
CA ASP A 261 13.73 -11.20 31.44
C ASP A 261 14.14 -9.75 31.79
N ASN A 262 13.21 -8.80 31.74
CA ASN A 262 13.41 -7.36 31.95
C ASN A 262 14.35 -6.68 30.95
N THR A 263 14.69 -7.33 29.84
CA THR A 263 15.35 -6.70 28.72
C THR A 263 14.31 -6.07 27.77
N PHE A 264 14.77 -5.22 26.85
CA PHE A 264 13.92 -4.48 25.92
C PHE A 264 14.25 -4.87 24.49
N GLN A 265 13.25 -5.34 23.75
CA GLN A 265 13.45 -5.67 22.35
C GLN A 265 12.94 -4.53 21.47
N LEU A 266 13.78 -3.99 20.61
CA LEU A 266 13.44 -2.93 19.67
C LEU A 266 12.22 -3.33 18.82
N LEU A 267 11.15 -2.54 18.89
CA LEU A 267 9.96 -2.75 18.07
C LEU A 267 10.10 -2.02 16.73
N GLY A 268 10.53 -0.78 16.76
CA GLY A 268 10.73 0.07 15.60
C GLY A 268 10.73 1.56 15.97
N SER A 269 10.53 2.41 14.98
CA SER A 269 10.37 3.85 15.21
C SER A 269 8.99 4.34 14.77
N CYS A 270 8.49 5.36 15.45
CA CYS A 270 7.24 6.05 15.12
C CYS A 270 7.49 7.53 14.93
N GLY A 271 7.14 8.07 13.76
CA GLY A 271 7.22 9.51 13.45
C GLY A 271 5.83 10.18 13.38
N ASN A 272 4.75 9.41 13.46
CA ASN A 272 3.39 9.95 13.49
C ASN A 272 2.92 10.12 14.95
N LEU A 273 3.31 11.26 15.53
CA LEU A 273 3.14 11.61 16.94
C LEU A 273 2.07 12.67 17.17
N GLY A 274 1.17 12.87 16.22
CA GLY A 274 0.17 13.92 16.28
C GLY A 274 0.65 15.29 15.77
N ASP A 275 0.01 16.35 16.28
CA ASP A 275 0.27 17.73 15.88
C ASP A 275 1.50 18.34 16.55
N THR A 276 1.75 19.62 16.27
CA THR A 276 2.86 20.38 16.87
C THR A 276 2.82 20.41 18.39
N LYS A 277 1.62 20.54 18.97
CA LYS A 277 1.44 20.59 20.42
C LYS A 277 1.83 19.26 21.06
N SER A 278 1.28 18.16 20.55
CA SER A 278 1.58 16.79 21.02
C SER A 278 3.08 16.47 20.96
N ARG A 279 3.77 16.95 19.90
CA ARG A 279 5.21 16.75 19.72
C ARG A 279 6.06 17.53 20.73
N LYS A 280 5.63 18.74 21.12
CA LYS A 280 6.29 19.55 22.16
C LYS A 280 6.08 18.93 23.54
N GLU A 281 4.84 18.59 23.87
CA GLU A 281 4.50 17.94 25.15
C GLU A 281 5.25 16.59 25.31
N MET A 282 5.41 15.85 24.21
CA MET A 282 6.21 14.63 24.24
C MET A 282 7.68 14.92 24.53
N LEU A 283 8.28 15.96 23.92
CA LEU A 283 9.67 16.33 24.18
C LEU A 283 9.86 16.73 25.65
N GLU A 284 9.00 17.61 26.18
CA GLU A 284 9.04 18.02 27.59
C GLU A 284 8.98 16.83 28.56
N LYS A 285 8.26 15.76 28.18
CA LYS A 285 8.13 14.55 28.99
C LYS A 285 9.36 13.64 28.92
N ILE A 286 9.99 13.48 27.74
CA ILE A 286 11.07 12.50 27.55
C ILE A 286 12.48 13.08 27.63
N GLU A 287 12.67 14.36 27.34
CA GLU A 287 13.99 15.01 27.39
C GLU A 287 14.66 14.94 28.77
N PRO A 288 13.94 15.15 29.90
CA PRO A 288 14.53 14.99 31.24
C PRO A 288 15.00 13.58 31.57
N LEU A 289 14.55 12.59 30.79
CA LEU A 289 14.87 11.16 30.97
C LEU A 289 16.09 10.72 30.17
N GLN A 290 16.88 11.64 29.60
CA GLN A 290 18.05 11.25 28.79
C GLN A 290 18.96 10.28 29.54
N ALA A 291 19.45 9.28 28.82
CA ALA A 291 20.31 8.22 29.32
C ALA A 291 21.43 7.91 28.33
N SER A 292 22.57 7.49 28.87
CA SER A 292 23.68 7.03 28.04
C SER A 292 23.35 5.72 27.31
N SER A 293 24.00 5.51 26.16
CA SER A 293 23.93 4.27 25.42
C SER A 293 25.22 3.92 24.75
N SER A 294 25.68 2.68 24.93
CA SER A 294 26.82 2.11 24.20
C SER A 294 26.42 1.70 22.78
N TRP A 295 25.12 1.63 22.49
CA TRP A 295 24.58 1.31 21.17
C TRP A 295 24.09 2.58 20.46
N ARG A 296 24.33 2.65 19.16
CA ARG A 296 23.89 3.77 18.32
C ARG A 296 22.81 3.32 17.35
N PHE A 297 21.80 4.13 17.21
CA PHE A 297 20.72 3.90 16.26
C PHE A 297 20.42 5.20 15.50
N THR A 298 20.23 5.09 14.18
CA THR A 298 19.94 6.22 13.30
C THR A 298 18.59 6.02 12.62
N SER A 299 17.89 7.11 12.39
CA SER A 299 16.70 7.13 11.53
C SER A 299 17.08 6.88 10.05
N GLY A 300 16.07 6.62 9.20
CA GLY A 300 16.29 6.38 7.78
C GLY A 300 16.91 7.55 7.00
N ASP A 301 16.86 8.76 7.53
CA ASP A 301 17.50 9.97 7.00
C ASP A 301 18.83 10.32 7.68
N GLY A 302 19.34 9.43 8.54
CA GLY A 302 20.65 9.53 9.16
C GLY A 302 20.69 10.30 10.48
N ALA A 303 19.54 10.83 11.01
CA ALA A 303 19.53 11.47 12.32
C ALA A 303 19.77 10.45 13.43
N MET A 304 20.67 10.79 14.37
CA MET A 304 21.02 9.91 15.49
C MET A 304 19.99 10.07 16.62
N TYR A 305 19.50 8.96 17.14
CA TYR A 305 18.60 8.96 18.28
C TYR A 305 19.35 9.25 19.59
N ARG A 306 18.74 10.12 20.42
CA ARG A 306 19.10 10.28 21.83
C ARG A 306 18.32 9.28 22.65
N PHE A 307 18.99 8.52 23.50
CA PHE A 307 18.34 7.50 24.32
C PHE A 307 17.78 8.12 25.60
N VAL A 308 16.68 7.50 26.08
CA VAL A 308 16.02 7.89 27.33
C VAL A 308 15.80 6.66 28.21
N LYS A 309 15.61 6.88 29.52
CA LYS A 309 15.18 5.84 30.45
C LYS A 309 13.84 5.25 30.03
N PRO A 310 13.60 3.95 30.23
CA PRO A 310 12.38 3.28 29.81
C PRO A 310 11.22 3.52 30.78
N GLU A 311 10.82 4.78 30.97
CA GLU A 311 9.82 5.22 31.94
C GLU A 311 8.49 5.68 31.30
N VAL A 312 8.48 5.88 29.97
CA VAL A 312 7.26 6.37 29.26
C VAL A 312 6.73 5.27 28.38
N ILE A 313 5.53 4.79 28.73
CA ILE A 313 4.78 3.80 27.94
C ILE A 313 3.73 4.57 27.12
N VAL A 314 3.54 4.13 25.88
CA VAL A 314 2.60 4.70 24.92
C VAL A 314 1.86 3.61 24.19
N GLU A 315 0.60 3.83 23.90
CA GLU A 315 -0.17 2.99 23.01
C GLU A 315 0.11 3.38 21.57
N VAL A 316 0.46 2.39 20.76
CA VAL A 316 0.79 2.57 19.35
C VAL A 316 -0.13 1.73 18.50
N LYS A 317 -0.87 2.37 17.61
CA LYS A 317 -1.72 1.75 16.61
C LYS A 317 -0.92 1.48 15.35
N MET A 318 -1.11 0.32 14.76
CA MET A 318 -0.47 -0.08 13.52
C MET A 318 -1.46 -0.73 12.57
N SER A 319 -1.20 -0.66 11.27
CA SER A 319 -2.09 -1.25 10.26
C SER A 319 -1.74 -2.70 9.93
N ASP A 320 -0.53 -3.14 10.23
CA ASP A 320 -0.05 -4.50 9.96
C ASP A 320 1.28 -4.76 10.68
N VAL A 321 1.70 -6.03 10.67
CA VAL A 321 3.03 -6.47 11.11
C VAL A 321 3.68 -7.32 10.02
N GLN A 322 5.00 -7.22 9.91
CA GLN A 322 5.78 -7.96 8.92
C GLN A 322 6.87 -8.79 9.61
N SER A 323 6.81 -10.12 9.46
CA SER A 323 7.75 -11.05 10.08
C SER A 323 9.00 -11.33 9.24
N GLU A 324 8.90 -11.15 7.91
CA GLU A 324 9.97 -11.43 6.97
C GLU A 324 10.36 -10.18 6.17
N ASP A 325 11.61 -10.07 5.79
CA ASP A 325 12.08 -9.01 4.90
C ASP A 325 11.82 -9.35 3.41
N SER A 326 12.27 -8.48 2.51
CA SER A 326 12.10 -8.66 1.05
C SER A 326 12.86 -9.88 0.47
N SER A 327 13.74 -10.49 1.23
CA SER A 327 14.49 -11.69 0.86
C SER A 327 13.84 -12.98 1.38
N GLY A 328 12.78 -12.85 2.21
CA GLY A 328 12.12 -13.96 2.90
C GLY A 328 12.81 -14.38 4.20
N ASP A 329 13.79 -13.61 4.67
CA ASP A 329 14.46 -13.86 5.94
C ASP A 329 13.67 -13.28 7.12
N LEU A 330 13.64 -14.00 8.24
CA LEU A 330 13.01 -13.52 9.47
C LEU A 330 13.62 -12.20 9.94
N ILE A 331 12.79 -11.20 10.14
CA ILE A 331 13.19 -9.92 10.69
C ILE A 331 13.68 -10.12 12.12
N ARG A 332 14.88 -9.62 12.43
CA ARG A 332 15.51 -9.68 13.75
C ARG A 332 15.74 -8.28 14.27
N LYS A 333 15.32 -8.04 15.50
CA LYS A 333 15.44 -6.76 16.18
C LYS A 333 16.42 -6.86 17.35
N MET A 334 17.12 -5.76 17.62
CA MET A 334 18.07 -5.67 18.73
C MET A 334 17.36 -5.82 20.08
N VAL A 335 17.94 -6.61 20.96
CA VAL A 335 17.60 -6.68 22.39
C VAL A 335 18.60 -5.82 23.15
N LEU A 336 18.09 -4.99 24.03
CA LEU A 336 18.85 -4.04 24.84
C LEU A 336 18.62 -4.32 26.33
N ASP A 337 19.64 -4.15 27.14
CA ASP A 337 19.55 -4.11 28.61
C ASP A 337 19.68 -2.67 29.09
N PHE A 338 18.94 -2.31 30.11
CA PHE A 338 19.03 -1.00 30.77
C PHE A 338 19.23 -1.17 32.28
N LYS A 339 20.38 -0.72 32.74
CA LYS A 339 20.69 -0.61 34.19
C LYS A 339 20.90 0.85 34.57
N SER A 340 22.03 1.40 34.22
CA SER A 340 22.35 2.83 34.29
C SER A 340 22.53 3.44 32.90
N GLU A 341 22.79 2.61 31.91
CA GLU A 341 22.91 2.94 30.50
C GLU A 341 22.36 1.81 29.62
N TRP A 342 22.07 2.13 28.36
CA TRP A 342 21.61 1.16 27.37
C TRP A 342 22.78 0.36 26.80
N THR A 343 22.70 -0.97 26.86
CA THR A 343 23.67 -1.89 26.31
C THR A 343 23.02 -2.85 25.31
N ALA A 344 23.59 -2.97 24.13
CA ALA A 344 23.12 -3.92 23.12
C ALA A 344 23.55 -5.34 23.48
N LEU A 345 22.63 -6.29 23.38
CA LEU A 345 22.89 -7.71 23.64
C LEU A 345 22.98 -8.50 22.34
N GLN A 346 21.83 -8.83 21.76
CA GLN A 346 21.73 -9.67 20.57
C GLN A 346 20.50 -9.30 19.73
N LYS A 347 20.45 -9.79 18.48
CA LYS A 347 19.27 -9.66 17.63
C LYS A 347 18.42 -10.93 17.71
N LEU A 348 17.15 -10.80 18.06
CA LEU A 348 16.18 -11.89 18.10
C LEU A 348 15.03 -11.62 17.13
N PRO A 349 14.34 -12.69 16.66
CA PRO A 349 13.16 -12.53 15.80
C PRO A 349 12.10 -11.64 16.47
N LEU A 350 11.62 -10.65 15.73
CA LEU A 350 10.47 -9.82 16.08
C LEU A 350 9.95 -9.16 14.81
N ALA A 351 8.64 -9.20 14.59
CA ALA A 351 8.00 -8.53 13.46
C ALA A 351 8.21 -7.01 13.48
N SER A 352 8.31 -6.41 12.31
CA SER A 352 8.27 -4.95 12.14
C SER A 352 6.83 -4.46 12.14
N ILE A 353 6.58 -3.35 12.81
CA ILE A 353 5.30 -2.65 12.77
C ILE A 353 5.20 -1.81 11.49
N ILE A 354 4.01 -1.79 10.89
CA ILE A 354 3.74 -1.07 9.64
C ILE A 354 2.81 0.13 9.94
N HIS A 355 3.23 1.30 9.50
CA HIS A 355 2.54 2.58 9.69
C HIS A 355 2.13 2.86 11.15
N PRO A 356 3.08 2.86 12.09
CA PRO A 356 2.77 3.14 13.49
C PRO A 356 2.30 4.59 13.68
N VAL A 357 1.27 4.74 14.52
CA VAL A 357 0.67 6.03 14.90
C VAL A 357 0.43 5.99 16.41
N PHE A 358 0.69 7.08 17.10
CA PHE A 358 0.30 7.24 18.51
C PHE A 358 -1.23 7.37 18.61
N VAL A 359 -1.79 6.72 19.62
CA VAL A 359 -3.21 6.82 19.99
C VAL A 359 -3.44 8.02 20.92
#